data_de63ec90f3975da02baf7a3ba4070f3c
#
_entry.id   de63ec90f3975da02baf7a3ba4070f3c
#
_cell.length_a   1.000
_cell.length_b   1.000
_cell.length_c   1.000
_cell.angle_alpha   90.00
_cell.angle_beta   90.00
_cell.angle_gamma   90.00
#
_symmetry.space_group_name_H-M   'P 1'
#
loop_
_entity.id
_entity.type
_entity.pdbx_description
1 polymer ?
#
loop_
_entity_poly.entity_id
_entity_poly.type
_entity_poly.pdbx_seq_one_letter_code
_entity_poly.pdbx_strand_id
1 'polypeptide(L)'
;MHWDFLLIFFVLAVIVPWRGWARLQRLLALPSTTSRERIRLYLSSIASQWLIAIVIAWRVFVRGLNYSDLALHFEPLAELVLFGLAGAAALGVAHRFNLRRVGRSKNPAVERVKAIALRIFPHSNRELAIFCGLAVTAGICEEFIYRGFVMGALFHIPLPNWAVLIISSALFGLAHTYQGRGGVIGTLLLGTVFGLVRILYHSLLIVAFWHVTIDLVAGFAGKRYLIENK
;
A
#
# COMPACT_ATOMS: atom_id res chain seq x y z
N MET A 1 -13.43 -4.77 -22.04
CA MET A 1 -13.42 -4.71 -20.57
C MET A 1 -14.83 -4.91 -20.03
N HIS A 2 -15.03 -5.75 -18.99
CA HIS A 2 -16.35 -6.00 -18.42
C HIS A 2 -16.83 -4.80 -17.60
N TRP A 3 -18.16 -4.55 -17.56
CA TRP A 3 -18.76 -3.39 -16.86
C TRP A 3 -18.49 -3.40 -15.34
N ASP A 4 -18.42 -4.57 -14.73
CA ASP A 4 -18.13 -4.74 -13.31
C ASP A 4 -16.67 -4.40 -12.96
N PHE A 5 -15.73 -4.58 -13.88
CA PHE A 5 -14.38 -4.07 -13.74
C PHE A 5 -14.32 -2.54 -13.76
N LEU A 6 -15.15 -1.90 -14.61
CA LEU A 6 -15.29 -0.43 -14.61
C LEU A 6 -15.81 0.08 -13.27
N LEU A 7 -16.78 -0.64 -12.67
CA LEU A 7 -17.27 -0.30 -11.34
C LEU A 7 -16.16 -0.43 -10.28
N ILE A 8 -15.35 -1.49 -10.34
CA ILE A 8 -14.20 -1.66 -9.43
C ILE A 8 -13.19 -0.52 -9.64
N PHE A 9 -12.86 -0.17 -10.88
CA PHE A 9 -11.97 0.97 -11.17
C PHE A 9 -12.52 2.27 -10.59
N PHE A 10 -13.82 2.53 -10.71
CA PHE A 10 -14.47 3.68 -10.09
C PHE A 10 -14.34 3.66 -8.56
N VAL A 11 -14.57 2.52 -7.92
CA VAL A 11 -14.39 2.37 -6.47
C VAL A 11 -12.95 2.68 -6.07
N LEU A 12 -11.96 2.15 -6.79
CA LEU A 12 -10.54 2.37 -6.52
C LEU A 12 -10.11 3.83 -6.80
N ALA A 13 -10.64 4.47 -7.82
CA ALA A 13 -10.28 5.84 -8.20
C ALA A 13 -10.98 6.92 -7.36
N VAL A 14 -12.17 6.65 -6.84
CA VAL A 14 -13.02 7.66 -6.20
C VAL A 14 -13.33 7.31 -4.74
N ILE A 15 -13.93 6.13 -4.51
CA ILE A 15 -14.44 5.78 -3.18
C ILE A 15 -13.30 5.52 -2.18
N VAL A 16 -12.27 4.78 -2.58
CA VAL A 16 -11.13 4.46 -1.72
C VAL A 16 -10.38 5.74 -1.31
N PRO A 17 -9.96 6.63 -2.24
CA PRO A 17 -9.30 7.89 -1.88
C PRO A 17 -10.16 8.79 -1.01
N TRP A 18 -11.45 8.95 -1.36
CA TRP A 18 -12.39 9.77 -0.59
C TRP A 18 -12.56 9.26 0.84
N ARG A 19 -12.75 7.95 1.03
CA ARG A 19 -12.85 7.35 2.38
C ARG A 19 -11.57 7.51 3.19
N GLY A 20 -10.40 7.32 2.57
CA GLY A 20 -9.10 7.51 3.20
C GLY A 20 -8.93 8.95 3.70
N TRP A 21 -9.21 9.91 2.82
CA TRP A 21 -9.16 11.33 3.14
C TRP A 21 -10.17 11.71 4.24
N ALA A 22 -11.44 11.34 4.11
CA ALA A 22 -12.49 11.66 5.08
C ALA A 22 -12.17 11.06 6.47
N ARG A 23 -11.62 9.85 6.51
CA ARG A 23 -11.20 9.21 7.76
C ARG A 23 -10.05 9.97 8.42
N LEU A 24 -9.04 10.39 7.66
CA LEU A 24 -7.95 11.20 8.19
C LEU A 24 -8.45 12.54 8.73
N GLN A 25 -9.33 13.25 8.00
CA GLN A 25 -9.88 14.53 8.48
C GLN A 25 -10.59 14.36 9.84
N ARG A 26 -11.35 13.29 10.02
CA ARG A 26 -11.98 12.97 11.31
C ARG A 26 -10.94 12.75 12.42
N LEU A 27 -9.86 12.01 12.14
CA LEU A 27 -8.80 11.78 13.12
C LEU A 27 -8.03 13.06 13.47
N LEU A 28 -7.79 13.95 12.50
CA LEU A 28 -7.11 15.23 12.72
C LEU A 28 -7.98 16.23 13.48
N ALA A 29 -9.30 16.13 13.38
CA ALA A 29 -10.23 16.96 14.13
C ALA A 29 -10.29 16.62 15.64
N LEU A 30 -9.83 15.43 16.03
CA LEU A 30 -9.78 15.04 17.45
C LEU A 30 -8.62 15.76 18.14
N PRO A 31 -8.75 16.13 19.42
CA PRO A 31 -7.63 16.69 20.23
C PRO A 31 -6.44 15.72 20.29
N SER A 32 -6.71 14.43 20.47
CA SER A 32 -5.71 13.34 20.42
C SER A 32 -6.36 12.07 19.88
N THR A 33 -5.56 11.11 19.44
CA THR A 33 -6.04 9.80 19.01
C THR A 33 -5.75 8.77 20.09
N THR A 34 -6.78 8.08 20.56
CA THR A 34 -6.68 7.04 21.59
C THR A 34 -6.19 5.72 21.00
N SER A 35 -5.69 4.82 21.85
CA SER A 35 -5.33 3.45 21.44
C SER A 35 -6.51 2.70 20.80
N ARG A 36 -7.73 2.89 21.34
CA ARG A 36 -8.94 2.26 20.80
C ARG A 36 -9.26 2.74 19.38
N GLU A 37 -9.04 4.01 19.09
CA GLU A 37 -9.26 4.58 17.73
C GLU A 37 -8.22 4.08 16.73
N ARG A 38 -6.93 4.00 17.12
CA ARG A 38 -5.89 3.41 16.25
C ARG A 38 -6.15 1.94 15.96
N ILE A 39 -6.49 1.15 16.99
CA ILE A 39 -6.84 -0.27 16.79
C ILE A 39 -8.06 -0.43 15.87
N ARG A 40 -9.11 0.37 16.05
CA ARG A 40 -10.28 0.38 15.16
C ARG A 40 -9.91 0.75 13.73
N LEU A 41 -9.00 1.73 13.55
CA LEU A 41 -8.46 2.09 12.24
C LEU A 41 -7.80 0.89 11.58
N TYR A 42 -6.89 0.20 12.27
CA TYR A 42 -6.16 -0.94 11.71
C TYR A 42 -7.11 -2.09 11.36
N LEU A 43 -7.94 -2.51 12.29
CA LEU A 43 -8.88 -3.64 12.08
C LEU A 43 -9.88 -3.34 10.95
N SER A 44 -10.42 -2.11 10.88
CA SER A 44 -11.34 -1.75 9.80
C SER A 44 -10.62 -1.61 8.45
N SER A 45 -9.33 -1.26 8.43
CA SER A 45 -8.52 -1.26 7.20
C SER A 45 -8.23 -2.68 6.73
N ILE A 46 -7.83 -3.58 7.64
CA ILE A 46 -7.67 -5.02 7.36
C ILE A 46 -8.96 -5.59 6.75
N ALA A 47 -10.09 -5.41 7.43
CA ALA A 47 -11.37 -5.95 6.99
C ALA A 47 -11.79 -5.40 5.61
N SER A 48 -11.61 -4.08 5.37
CA SER A 48 -11.99 -3.48 4.09
C SER A 48 -11.09 -3.91 2.93
N GLN A 49 -9.79 -4.08 3.16
CA GLN A 49 -8.84 -4.55 2.14
C GLN A 49 -9.14 -5.99 1.72
N TRP A 50 -9.35 -6.90 2.70
CA TRP A 50 -9.74 -8.27 2.42
C TRP A 50 -11.08 -8.36 1.72
N LEU A 51 -12.10 -7.57 2.13
CA LEU A 51 -13.39 -7.53 1.47
C LEU A 51 -13.25 -7.15 -0.01
N ILE A 52 -12.50 -6.09 -0.31
CA ILE A 52 -12.26 -5.64 -1.69
C ILE A 52 -11.49 -6.72 -2.47
N ALA A 53 -10.44 -7.28 -1.90
CA ALA A 53 -9.64 -8.32 -2.54
C ALA A 53 -10.47 -9.59 -2.85
N ILE A 54 -11.31 -10.03 -1.91
CA ILE A 54 -12.20 -11.19 -2.08
C ILE A 54 -13.25 -10.94 -3.17
N VAL A 55 -13.89 -9.76 -3.17
CA VAL A 55 -14.85 -9.38 -4.22
C VAL A 55 -14.16 -9.34 -5.59
N ILE A 56 -12.96 -8.77 -5.68
CA ILE A 56 -12.19 -8.75 -6.94
C ILE A 56 -11.82 -10.18 -7.36
N ALA A 57 -11.30 -11.01 -6.46
CA ALA A 57 -10.93 -12.40 -6.76
C ALA A 57 -12.13 -13.19 -7.29
N TRP A 58 -13.29 -13.04 -6.66
CA TRP A 58 -14.54 -13.65 -7.15
C TRP A 58 -14.90 -13.16 -8.55
N ARG A 59 -14.85 -11.84 -8.82
CA ARG A 59 -15.19 -11.29 -10.16
C ARG A 59 -14.18 -11.69 -11.23
N VAL A 60 -12.91 -11.70 -10.91
CA VAL A 60 -11.83 -12.19 -11.78
C VAL A 60 -12.08 -13.65 -12.18
N PHE A 61 -12.37 -14.51 -11.22
CA PHE A 61 -12.67 -15.91 -11.46
C PHE A 61 -13.89 -16.09 -12.37
N VAL A 62 -15.00 -15.38 -12.09
CA VAL A 62 -16.24 -15.45 -12.90
C VAL A 62 -16.02 -14.90 -14.33
N ARG A 63 -15.09 -13.98 -14.54
CA ARG A 63 -14.80 -13.35 -15.84
C ARG A 63 -13.66 -14.00 -16.62
N GLY A 64 -13.08 -15.06 -16.09
CA GLY A 64 -12.10 -15.88 -16.77
C GLY A 64 -10.69 -15.30 -16.88
N LEU A 65 -10.32 -14.29 -16.04
CA LEU A 65 -8.92 -13.96 -15.86
C LEU A 65 -8.24 -15.12 -15.13
N ASN A 66 -7.06 -15.49 -15.61
CA ASN A 66 -6.30 -16.60 -15.08
C ASN A 66 -5.18 -16.14 -14.13
N TYR A 67 -4.47 -17.08 -13.52
CA TYR A 67 -3.37 -16.81 -12.61
C TYR A 67 -2.21 -16.03 -13.26
N SER A 68 -1.98 -16.24 -14.56
CA SER A 68 -0.96 -15.53 -15.33
C SER A 68 -1.31 -14.05 -15.49
N ASP A 69 -2.58 -13.74 -15.77
CA ASP A 69 -3.08 -12.37 -15.88
C ASP A 69 -2.84 -11.59 -14.58
N LEU A 70 -2.99 -12.28 -13.45
CA LEU A 70 -2.81 -11.71 -12.11
C LEU A 70 -1.36 -11.72 -11.63
N ALA A 71 -0.41 -12.20 -12.43
CA ALA A 71 0.99 -12.39 -12.04
C ALA A 71 1.16 -13.27 -10.77
N LEU A 72 0.32 -14.29 -10.63
CA LEU A 72 0.40 -15.28 -9.54
C LEU A 72 1.29 -16.47 -9.94
N HIS A 73 2.49 -16.15 -10.46
CA HIS A 73 3.54 -17.11 -10.73
C HIS A 73 4.53 -17.16 -9.57
N PHE A 74 4.92 -18.37 -9.19
CA PHE A 74 5.82 -18.60 -8.06
C PHE A 74 7.07 -19.41 -8.47
N GLU A 75 7.34 -19.50 -9.76
CA GLU A 75 8.52 -20.18 -10.29
C GLU A 75 9.40 -19.20 -11.09
N PRO A 76 10.75 -19.29 -10.96
CA PRO A 76 11.46 -20.12 -9.99
C PRO A 76 11.42 -19.53 -8.57
N LEU A 77 10.83 -20.27 -7.62
CA LEU A 77 10.56 -19.77 -6.27
C LEU A 77 11.81 -19.26 -5.54
N ALA A 78 12.92 -19.96 -5.67
CA ALA A 78 14.18 -19.58 -5.00
C ALA A 78 14.67 -18.19 -5.45
N GLU A 79 14.64 -17.89 -6.75
CA GLU A 79 15.06 -16.59 -7.28
C GLU A 79 14.10 -15.49 -6.85
N LEU A 80 12.78 -15.73 -6.92
CA LEU A 80 11.78 -14.78 -6.51
C LEU A 80 11.89 -14.42 -5.02
N VAL A 81 12.13 -15.42 -4.17
CA VAL A 81 12.35 -15.23 -2.72
C VAL A 81 13.66 -14.48 -2.48
N LEU A 82 14.75 -14.87 -3.11
CA LEU A 82 16.05 -14.21 -2.94
C LEU A 82 15.98 -12.74 -3.36
N PHE A 83 15.41 -12.45 -4.51
CA PHE A 83 15.24 -11.08 -5.02
C PHE A 83 14.29 -10.29 -4.15
N GLY A 84 13.18 -10.94 -3.68
CA GLY A 84 12.25 -10.38 -2.73
C GLY A 84 12.93 -9.95 -1.44
N LEU A 85 13.72 -10.82 -0.84
CA LEU A 85 14.44 -10.54 0.42
C LEU A 85 15.54 -9.49 0.23
N ALA A 86 16.33 -9.56 -0.85
CA ALA A 86 17.39 -8.59 -1.11
C ALA A 86 16.82 -7.16 -1.29
N GLY A 87 15.80 -7.01 -2.11
CA GLY A 87 15.13 -5.71 -2.31
C GLY A 87 14.38 -5.23 -1.05
N ALA A 88 13.75 -6.14 -0.31
CA ALA A 88 13.13 -5.82 0.98
C ALA A 88 14.17 -5.27 1.97
N ALA A 89 15.34 -5.89 2.07
CA ALA A 89 16.42 -5.40 2.92
C ALA A 89 16.89 -4.00 2.49
N ALA A 90 17.14 -3.79 1.19
CA ALA A 90 17.58 -2.50 0.66
C ALA A 90 16.52 -1.39 0.89
N LEU A 91 15.27 -1.66 0.55
CA LEU A 91 14.15 -0.71 0.74
C LEU A 91 13.88 -0.45 2.23
N GLY A 92 13.93 -1.50 3.06
CA GLY A 92 13.76 -1.38 4.51
C GLY A 92 14.82 -0.48 5.14
N VAL A 93 16.09 -0.65 4.76
CA VAL A 93 17.19 0.21 5.20
C VAL A 93 16.98 1.64 4.73
N ALA A 94 16.70 1.85 3.45
CA ALA A 94 16.46 3.18 2.87
C ALA A 94 15.27 3.88 3.56
N HIS A 95 14.16 3.16 3.77
CA HIS A 95 12.97 3.71 4.43
C HIS A 95 13.24 4.06 5.90
N ARG A 96 13.97 3.21 6.63
CA ARG A 96 14.40 3.51 8.01
C ARG A 96 15.24 4.79 8.09
N PHE A 97 16.20 4.97 7.17
CA PHE A 97 16.99 6.20 7.10
C PHE A 97 16.12 7.42 6.80
N ASN A 98 15.17 7.30 5.88
CA ASN A 98 14.22 8.36 5.58
C ASN A 98 13.39 8.76 6.81
N LEU A 99 12.81 7.79 7.52
CA LEU A 99 12.05 8.05 8.76
C LEU A 99 12.91 8.72 9.85
N ARG A 100 14.18 8.32 9.99
CA ARG A 100 15.11 8.98 10.91
C ARG A 100 15.38 10.43 10.50
N ARG A 101 15.52 10.72 9.20
CA ARG A 101 15.65 12.09 8.68
C ARG A 101 14.39 12.92 8.93
N VAL A 102 13.22 12.36 8.65
CA VAL A 102 11.93 12.96 8.92
C VAL A 102 11.78 13.31 10.40
N GLY A 103 12.10 12.39 11.30
CA GLY A 103 12.05 12.63 12.75
C GLY A 103 12.91 13.81 13.21
N ARG A 104 14.09 13.99 12.61
CA ARG A 104 15.03 15.07 12.95
C ARG A 104 14.76 16.41 12.24
N SER A 105 13.93 16.41 11.22
CA SER A 105 13.66 17.60 10.41
C SER A 105 12.80 18.60 11.20
N LYS A 106 13.13 19.88 11.08
CA LYS A 106 12.34 21.02 11.59
C LYS A 106 11.59 21.75 10.45
N ASN A 107 11.55 21.17 9.26
CA ASN A 107 10.87 21.79 8.11
C ASN A 107 9.34 21.77 8.34
N PRO A 108 8.63 22.90 8.18
CA PRO A 108 7.18 22.97 8.33
C PRO A 108 6.40 21.98 7.49
N ALA A 109 6.86 21.67 6.26
CA ALA A 109 6.22 20.66 5.40
C ALA A 109 6.30 19.25 6.00
N VAL A 110 7.35 18.95 6.77
CA VAL A 110 7.55 17.67 7.45
C VAL A 110 6.73 17.59 8.74
N GLU A 111 6.47 18.70 9.40
CA GLU A 111 5.65 18.73 10.63
C GLU A 111 4.23 18.21 10.39
N ARG A 112 3.65 18.46 9.21
CA ARG A 112 2.35 17.87 8.84
C ARG A 112 2.43 16.34 8.74
N VAL A 113 3.52 15.81 8.17
CA VAL A 113 3.74 14.35 8.09
C VAL A 113 3.86 13.74 9.48
N LYS A 114 4.61 14.41 10.39
CA LYS A 114 4.72 13.99 11.79
C LYS A 114 3.38 14.04 12.50
N ALA A 115 2.59 15.09 12.30
CA ALA A 115 1.25 15.21 12.88
C ALA A 115 0.33 14.06 12.46
N ILE A 116 0.37 13.67 11.18
CA ILE A 116 -0.36 12.50 10.65
C ILE A 116 0.18 11.21 11.29
N ALA A 117 1.50 11.04 11.33
CA ALA A 117 2.14 9.88 11.93
C ALA A 117 1.75 9.67 13.39
N LEU A 118 1.71 10.74 14.19
CA LEU A 118 1.26 10.73 15.58
C LEU A 118 -0.18 10.23 15.76
N ARG A 119 -1.03 10.38 14.73
CA ARG A 119 -2.43 9.91 14.76
C ARG A 119 -2.58 8.47 14.37
N ILE A 120 -1.71 7.99 13.47
CA ILE A 120 -1.88 6.73 12.75
C ILE A 120 -0.91 5.65 13.25
N PHE A 121 0.33 5.99 13.61
CA PHE A 121 1.33 5.00 13.98
C PHE A 121 1.11 4.41 15.37
N PRO A 122 1.59 3.18 15.62
CA PRO A 122 1.42 2.50 16.91
C PRO A 122 2.22 3.18 18.02
N HIS A 123 1.60 3.37 19.18
CA HIS A 123 2.22 3.94 20.39
C HIS A 123 2.55 2.85 21.43
N SER A 124 1.90 1.69 21.35
CA SER A 124 2.11 0.55 22.26
C SER A 124 2.50 -0.72 21.51
N ASN A 125 3.02 -1.72 22.21
CA ASN A 125 3.36 -3.01 21.61
C ASN A 125 2.11 -3.77 21.13
N ARG A 126 0.97 -3.61 21.82
CA ARG A 126 -0.32 -4.17 21.38
C ARG A 126 -0.77 -3.55 20.04
N GLU A 127 -0.67 -2.24 19.92
CA GLU A 127 -0.98 -1.54 18.67
C GLU A 127 -0.03 -1.96 17.56
N LEU A 128 1.27 -2.09 17.87
CA LEU A 128 2.29 -2.52 16.93
C LEU A 128 2.02 -3.93 16.39
N ALA A 129 1.61 -4.87 17.25
CA ALA A 129 1.26 -6.22 16.81
C ALA A 129 0.09 -6.23 15.80
N ILE A 130 -0.96 -5.42 16.06
CA ILE A 130 -2.10 -5.30 15.15
C ILE A 130 -1.69 -4.55 13.86
N PHE A 131 -0.82 -3.55 13.98
CA PHE A 131 -0.25 -2.83 12.84
C PHE A 131 0.60 -3.75 11.94
N CYS A 132 1.35 -4.70 12.52
CA CYS A 132 2.04 -5.73 11.73
C CYS A 132 1.06 -6.58 10.91
N GLY A 133 -0.09 -6.95 11.50
CA GLY A 133 -1.17 -7.60 10.76
C GLY A 133 -1.72 -6.74 9.62
N LEU A 134 -1.86 -5.43 9.83
CA LEU A 134 -2.23 -4.49 8.78
C LEU A 134 -1.16 -4.41 7.68
N ALA A 135 0.13 -4.34 8.04
CA ALA A 135 1.23 -4.29 7.08
C ALA A 135 1.26 -5.52 6.16
N VAL A 136 1.08 -6.72 6.72
CA VAL A 136 0.98 -7.96 5.93
C VAL A 136 -0.26 -7.94 5.04
N THR A 137 -1.40 -7.51 5.57
CA THR A 137 -2.65 -7.39 4.80
C THR A 137 -2.48 -6.41 3.64
N ALA A 138 -1.89 -5.24 3.88
CA ALA A 138 -1.67 -4.23 2.85
C ALA A 138 -0.76 -4.76 1.73
N GLY A 139 0.38 -5.34 2.09
CA GLY A 139 1.32 -5.89 1.11
C GLY A 139 0.74 -7.02 0.25
N ILE A 140 -0.18 -7.81 0.78
CA ILE A 140 -0.87 -8.87 0.01
C ILE A 140 -2.04 -8.29 -0.80
N CYS A 141 -2.98 -7.61 -0.12
CA CYS A 141 -4.22 -7.17 -0.75
C CYS A 141 -4.00 -6.04 -1.75
N GLU A 142 -3.15 -5.06 -1.44
CA GLU A 142 -2.93 -3.93 -2.34
C GLU A 142 -2.11 -4.35 -3.58
N GLU A 143 -1.10 -5.22 -3.42
CA GLU A 143 -0.40 -5.75 -4.60
C GLU A 143 -1.31 -6.62 -5.47
N PHE A 144 -2.17 -7.45 -4.87
CA PHE A 144 -3.19 -8.19 -5.62
C PHE A 144 -4.17 -7.27 -6.34
N ILE A 145 -4.64 -6.20 -5.69
CA ILE A 145 -5.59 -5.25 -6.29
C ILE A 145 -4.94 -4.47 -7.43
N TYR A 146 -3.79 -3.82 -7.20
CA TYR A 146 -3.20 -2.88 -8.15
C TYR A 146 -2.32 -3.58 -9.20
N ARG A 147 -1.43 -4.50 -8.80
CA ARG A 147 -0.50 -5.17 -9.71
C ARG A 147 -1.06 -6.46 -10.27
N GLY A 148 -1.88 -7.17 -9.51
CA GLY A 148 -2.63 -8.32 -10.02
C GLY A 148 -3.78 -7.87 -10.90
N PHE A 149 -4.87 -7.41 -10.29
CA PHE A 149 -6.14 -7.16 -10.97
C PHE A 149 -6.10 -5.95 -11.92
N VAL A 150 -5.71 -4.75 -11.43
CA VAL A 150 -5.77 -3.54 -12.27
C VAL A 150 -4.89 -3.69 -13.50
N MET A 151 -3.63 -4.10 -13.33
CA MET A 151 -2.74 -4.32 -14.48
C MET A 151 -3.22 -5.50 -15.34
N GLY A 152 -3.63 -6.61 -14.74
CA GLY A 152 -4.16 -7.78 -15.44
C GLY A 152 -5.35 -7.42 -16.32
N ALA A 153 -6.35 -6.73 -15.79
CA ALA A 153 -7.53 -6.30 -16.55
C ALA A 153 -7.18 -5.32 -17.69
N LEU A 154 -6.22 -4.43 -17.46
CA LEU A 154 -5.77 -3.45 -18.46
C LEU A 154 -4.95 -4.08 -19.58
N PHE A 155 -4.23 -5.18 -19.34
CA PHE A 155 -3.50 -5.90 -20.40
C PHE A 155 -4.43 -6.59 -21.41
N HIS A 156 -5.72 -6.77 -21.09
CA HIS A 156 -6.72 -7.30 -22.03
C HIS A 156 -7.36 -6.22 -22.95
N ILE A 157 -6.87 -5.00 -22.91
CA ILE A 157 -7.27 -3.93 -23.84
C ILE A 157 -6.03 -3.40 -24.57
N PRO A 158 -6.17 -2.79 -25.76
CA PRO A 158 -5.04 -2.37 -26.60
C PRO A 158 -4.31 -1.13 -26.02
N LEU A 159 -3.74 -1.27 -24.84
CA LEU A 159 -2.90 -0.27 -24.19
C LEU A 159 -1.44 -0.71 -24.18
N PRO A 160 -0.49 0.20 -24.42
CA PRO A 160 0.92 -0.12 -24.26
C PRO A 160 1.27 -0.32 -22.78
N ASN A 161 2.27 -1.15 -22.49
CA ASN A 161 2.67 -1.51 -21.13
C ASN A 161 2.94 -0.29 -20.23
N TRP A 162 3.52 0.79 -20.78
CA TRP A 162 3.76 2.01 -20.02
C TRP A 162 2.46 2.70 -19.55
N ALA A 163 1.39 2.65 -20.36
CA ALA A 163 0.10 3.23 -19.98
C ALA A 163 -0.56 2.41 -18.86
N VAL A 164 -0.52 1.08 -18.96
CA VAL A 164 -0.98 0.16 -17.91
C VAL A 164 -0.24 0.44 -16.59
N LEU A 165 1.08 0.58 -16.66
CA LEU A 165 1.95 0.90 -15.53
C LEU A 165 1.56 2.23 -14.88
N ILE A 166 1.41 3.30 -15.68
CA ILE A 166 1.05 4.63 -15.17
C ILE A 166 -0.35 4.63 -14.55
N ILE A 167 -1.34 4.02 -15.19
CA ILE A 167 -2.72 3.98 -14.67
C ILE A 167 -2.76 3.25 -13.31
N SER A 168 -2.14 2.07 -13.22
CA SER A 168 -2.08 1.32 -11.97
C SER A 168 -1.38 2.11 -10.86
N SER A 169 -0.24 2.74 -11.18
CA SER A 169 0.54 3.55 -10.23
C SER A 169 -0.22 4.81 -9.79
N ALA A 170 -0.96 5.45 -10.71
CA ALA A 170 -1.79 6.60 -10.40
C ALA A 170 -2.95 6.23 -9.46
N LEU A 171 -3.64 5.12 -9.72
CA LEU A 171 -4.70 4.62 -8.84
C LEU A 171 -4.14 4.29 -7.44
N PHE A 172 -2.96 3.68 -7.36
CA PHE A 172 -2.29 3.40 -6.10
C PHE A 172 -1.91 4.70 -5.36
N GLY A 173 -1.35 5.69 -6.06
CA GLY A 173 -1.05 7.00 -5.50
C GLY A 173 -2.30 7.73 -5.00
N LEU A 174 -3.41 7.69 -5.76
CA LEU A 174 -4.69 8.27 -5.37
C LEU A 174 -5.27 7.63 -4.09
N ALA A 175 -5.13 6.33 -3.91
CA ALA A 175 -5.54 5.66 -2.68
C ALA A 175 -4.84 6.23 -1.43
N HIS A 176 -3.66 6.87 -1.62
CA HIS A 176 -2.85 7.46 -0.57
C HIS A 176 -3.00 8.99 -0.43
N THR A 177 -4.07 9.59 -0.97
CA THR A 177 -4.37 11.04 -0.87
C THR A 177 -4.40 11.54 0.57
N TYR A 178 -4.72 10.69 1.53
CA TYR A 178 -4.66 11.01 2.96
C TYR A 178 -3.25 11.38 3.44
N GLN A 179 -2.18 10.94 2.78
CA GLN A 179 -0.79 11.29 3.11
C GLN A 179 -0.38 12.69 2.61
N GLY A 180 -1.26 13.38 1.86
CA GLY A 180 -0.96 14.67 1.23
C GLY A 180 -0.13 14.52 -0.07
N ARG A 181 0.18 15.65 -0.71
CA ARG A 181 0.82 15.67 -2.05
C ARG A 181 2.13 14.88 -2.11
N GLY A 182 2.99 15.05 -1.10
CA GLY A 182 4.26 14.31 -1.05
C GLY A 182 4.08 12.79 -0.91
N GLY A 183 3.09 12.37 -0.12
CA GLY A 183 2.71 10.96 0.00
C GLY A 183 2.17 10.39 -1.31
N VAL A 184 1.27 11.10 -1.99
CA VAL A 184 0.74 10.68 -3.30
C VAL A 184 1.85 10.51 -4.33
N ILE A 185 2.76 11.47 -4.43
CA ILE A 185 3.89 11.38 -5.38
C ILE A 185 4.81 10.21 -4.99
N GLY A 186 5.15 10.09 -3.71
CA GLY A 186 6.00 8.99 -3.23
C GLY A 186 5.40 7.61 -3.48
N THR A 187 4.10 7.43 -3.21
CA THR A 187 3.41 6.16 -3.46
C THR A 187 3.18 5.89 -4.95
N LEU A 188 2.98 6.93 -5.78
CA LEU A 188 2.94 6.78 -7.23
C LEU A 188 4.29 6.28 -7.77
N LEU A 189 5.40 6.89 -7.35
CA LEU A 189 6.75 6.48 -7.78
C LEU A 189 7.06 5.05 -7.29
N LEU A 190 6.77 4.73 -6.04
CA LEU A 190 6.90 3.38 -5.52
C LEU A 190 6.02 2.39 -6.30
N GLY A 191 4.80 2.82 -6.60
CA GLY A 191 3.86 2.10 -7.44
C GLY A 191 4.40 1.76 -8.82
N THR A 192 5.11 2.72 -9.42
CA THR A 192 5.75 2.53 -10.73
C THR A 192 6.87 1.49 -10.64
N VAL A 193 7.73 1.55 -9.62
CA VAL A 193 8.77 0.54 -9.39
C VAL A 193 8.17 -0.85 -9.20
N PHE A 194 7.14 -0.98 -8.37
CA PHE A 194 6.48 -2.27 -8.13
C PHE A 194 5.79 -2.82 -9.38
N GLY A 195 5.11 -1.95 -10.14
CA GLY A 195 4.49 -2.35 -11.40
C GLY A 195 5.51 -2.79 -12.45
N LEU A 196 6.68 -2.13 -12.50
CA LEU A 196 7.77 -2.55 -13.39
C LEU A 196 8.33 -3.92 -13.00
N VAL A 197 8.57 -4.16 -11.71
CA VAL A 197 9.01 -5.47 -11.20
C VAL A 197 7.98 -6.56 -11.53
N ARG A 198 6.68 -6.28 -11.37
CA ARG A 198 5.62 -7.19 -11.77
C ARG A 198 5.66 -7.52 -13.28
N ILE A 199 5.94 -6.55 -14.14
CA ILE A 199 6.07 -6.77 -15.59
C ILE A 199 7.30 -7.65 -15.90
N LEU A 200 8.42 -7.40 -15.25
CA LEU A 200 9.67 -8.11 -15.51
C LEU A 200 9.66 -9.56 -15.00
N TYR A 201 9.08 -9.80 -13.83
CA TYR A 201 9.11 -11.11 -13.16
C TYR A 201 7.81 -11.90 -13.25
N HIS A 202 6.74 -11.30 -13.77
CA HIS A 202 5.40 -11.91 -13.83
C HIS A 202 4.93 -12.50 -12.49
N SER A 203 5.38 -11.91 -11.36
CA SER A 203 5.08 -12.39 -10.01
C SER A 203 4.78 -11.22 -9.06
N LEU A 204 3.80 -11.43 -8.19
CA LEU A 204 3.50 -10.51 -7.09
C LEU A 204 4.37 -10.75 -5.86
N LEU A 205 5.05 -11.90 -5.77
CA LEU A 205 5.77 -12.31 -4.57
C LEU A 205 6.84 -11.30 -4.15
N ILE A 206 7.67 -10.83 -5.10
CA ILE A 206 8.73 -9.86 -4.85
C ILE A 206 8.17 -8.55 -4.28
N VAL A 207 7.17 -7.99 -4.97
CA VAL A 207 6.60 -6.70 -4.59
C VAL A 207 5.80 -6.77 -3.30
N ALA A 208 5.16 -7.91 -3.00
CA ALA A 208 4.52 -8.15 -1.71
C ALA A 208 5.54 -8.17 -0.57
N PHE A 209 6.68 -8.84 -0.72
CA PHE A 209 7.77 -8.77 0.27
C PHE A 209 8.27 -7.35 0.50
N TRP A 210 8.44 -6.57 -0.57
CA TRP A 210 8.90 -5.19 -0.48
C TRP A 210 7.88 -4.30 0.23
N HIS A 211 6.61 -4.43 -0.13
CA HIS A 211 5.52 -3.65 0.47
C HIS A 211 5.39 -3.95 1.97
N VAL A 212 5.25 -5.23 2.32
CA VAL A 212 5.19 -5.66 3.73
C VAL A 212 6.38 -5.10 4.53
N THR A 213 7.60 -5.18 3.97
CA THR A 213 8.79 -4.67 4.65
C THR A 213 8.77 -3.17 4.87
N ILE A 214 8.36 -2.38 3.86
CA ILE A 214 8.23 -0.92 3.99
C ILE A 214 7.24 -0.57 5.10
N ASP A 215 6.09 -1.22 5.14
CA ASP A 215 5.06 -0.96 6.14
C ASP A 215 5.47 -1.42 7.55
N LEU A 216 6.13 -2.57 7.67
CA LEU A 216 6.69 -3.01 8.96
C LEU A 216 7.74 -2.01 9.46
N VAL A 217 8.65 -1.58 8.59
CA VAL A 217 9.65 -0.54 8.94
C VAL A 217 8.97 0.77 9.31
N ALA A 218 7.89 1.16 8.62
CA ALA A 218 7.10 2.34 8.99
C ALA A 218 6.53 2.22 10.41
N GLY A 219 5.99 1.06 10.78
CA GLY A 219 5.48 0.80 12.13
C GLY A 219 6.57 0.86 13.21
N PHE A 220 7.66 0.10 13.03
CA PHE A 220 8.74 0.01 14.03
C PHE A 220 9.57 1.29 14.11
N ALA A 221 10.05 1.79 12.98
CA ALA A 221 10.89 2.98 12.95
C ALA A 221 10.08 4.26 13.15
N GLY A 222 8.84 4.30 12.68
CA GLY A 222 7.91 5.40 12.94
C GLY A 222 7.61 5.54 14.43
N LYS A 223 7.31 4.44 15.14
CA LYS A 223 7.16 4.43 16.60
C LYS A 223 8.41 5.01 17.27
N ARG A 224 9.59 4.51 16.92
CA ARG A 224 10.85 4.94 17.54
C ARG A 224 11.20 6.39 17.24
N TYR A 225 11.16 6.83 15.98
CA TYR A 225 11.70 8.13 15.57
C TYR A 225 10.70 9.27 15.57
N LEU A 226 9.41 8.98 15.48
CA LEU A 226 8.34 9.98 15.39
C LEU A 226 7.51 10.08 16.66
N ILE A 227 7.49 9.05 17.50
CA ILE A 227 6.68 8.99 18.72
C ILE A 227 7.54 9.06 19.98
N GLU A 228 8.52 8.15 20.13
CA GLU A 228 9.29 7.99 21.39
C GLU A 228 10.45 8.99 21.54
N ASN A 229 11.01 9.50 20.46
CA ASN A 229 12.16 10.44 20.48
C ASN A 229 11.72 11.92 20.41
N LYS A 230 10.58 12.26 21.00
CA LYS A 230 10.14 13.65 21.15
C LYS A 230 10.68 14.31 22.40
#